data_35aa2a51be8764c58c86640416ec5a20
#
_entry.id   35aa2a51be8764c58c86640416ec5a20
#
_cell.length_a   1.000
_cell.length_b   1.000
_cell.length_c   1.000
_cell.angle_alpha   90.00
_cell.angle_beta   90.00
_cell.angle_gamma   90.00
#
_symmetry.space_group_name_H-M   'P 1'
#
loop_
_entity.id
_entity.type
_entity.pdbx_description
1 polymer ?
#
loop_
_entity_poly.entity_id
_entity_poly.type
_entity_poly.pdbx_seq_one_letter_code
_entity_poly.pdbx_strand_id
1 'polypeptide(L)'
;MNENDVVACLANVLMIAGSDNKFTLQEQEIVERVRLELGADDALLEQAVALVHGGNYQITPAGRFSDQVRNLEDMLLVSMADNTLATEEKKEILHFAQQLKLTQDQINRMLAQTKALLKGVGRRCNACGTSLDPSDNFCTECGAKIQ
;
A
#
# COMPACT_ATOMS: atom_id res chain seq x y z
N MET A 1 -4.32 6.45 -18.23
CA MET A 1 -3.56 5.18 -18.17
C MET A 1 -4.24 4.12 -19.01
N ASN A 2 -3.47 3.31 -19.71
CA ASN A 2 -3.99 2.14 -20.42
C ASN A 2 -4.09 0.94 -19.43
N GLU A 3 -4.68 -0.16 -19.90
CA GLU A 3 -4.85 -1.35 -19.05
C GLU A 3 -3.51 -1.94 -18.58
N ASN A 4 -2.49 -1.91 -19.42
CA ASN A 4 -1.15 -2.40 -19.05
C ASN A 4 -0.56 -1.58 -17.90
N ASP A 5 -0.74 -0.27 -17.91
CA ASP A 5 -0.28 0.62 -16.84
C ASP A 5 -1.02 0.35 -15.54
N VAL A 6 -2.34 0.12 -15.62
CA VAL A 6 -3.15 -0.23 -14.45
C VAL A 6 -2.67 -1.54 -13.84
N VAL A 7 -2.43 -2.55 -14.66
CA VAL A 7 -1.91 -3.85 -14.20
C VAL A 7 -0.55 -3.67 -13.52
N ALA A 8 0.34 -2.87 -14.12
CA ALA A 8 1.65 -2.61 -13.54
C ALA A 8 1.55 -1.91 -12.18
N CYS A 9 0.69 -0.91 -12.06
CA CYS A 9 0.47 -0.22 -10.78
C CYS A 9 -0.05 -1.17 -9.70
N LEU A 10 -1.01 -2.02 -10.04
CA LEU A 10 -1.53 -3.05 -9.11
C LEU A 10 -0.44 -4.05 -8.74
N ALA A 11 0.34 -4.51 -9.71
CA ALA A 11 1.43 -5.45 -9.47
C ALA A 11 2.49 -4.86 -8.54
N ASN A 12 2.82 -3.58 -8.71
CA ASN A 12 3.77 -2.87 -7.84
C ASN A 12 3.29 -2.88 -6.38
N VAL A 13 2.02 -2.56 -6.17
CA VAL A 13 1.41 -2.57 -4.81
C VAL A 13 1.40 -3.98 -4.23
N LEU A 14 1.02 -4.97 -5.04
CA LEU A 14 0.98 -6.37 -4.62
C LEU A 14 2.37 -6.91 -4.26
N MET A 15 3.41 -6.49 -4.99
CA MET A 15 4.79 -6.88 -4.68
C MET A 15 5.20 -6.41 -3.28
N ILE A 16 4.84 -5.18 -2.93
CA ILE A 16 5.12 -4.63 -1.60
C ILE A 16 4.29 -5.35 -0.54
N ALA A 17 2.99 -5.55 -0.80
CA ALA A 17 2.09 -6.22 0.14
C ALA A 17 2.51 -7.67 0.44
N GLY A 18 3.04 -8.37 -0.56
CA GLY A 18 3.41 -9.78 -0.42
C GLY A 18 4.86 -10.05 -0.04
N SER A 19 5.67 -9.01 0.17
CA SER A 19 7.13 -9.17 0.36
C SER A 19 7.50 -9.91 1.63
N ASP A 20 6.66 -9.89 2.67
CA ASP A 20 6.88 -10.56 3.94
C ASP A 20 6.11 -11.88 4.07
N ASN A 21 5.51 -12.37 3.01
CA ASN A 21 4.66 -13.58 2.96
C ASN A 21 3.41 -13.50 3.84
N LYS A 22 3.06 -12.30 4.32
CA LYS A 22 1.86 -12.05 5.12
C LYS A 22 1.00 -11.02 4.41
N PHE A 23 -0.16 -11.46 3.96
CA PHE A 23 -1.13 -10.56 3.33
C PHE A 23 -2.25 -10.29 4.34
N THR A 24 -2.08 -9.25 5.14
CA THR A 24 -3.00 -8.91 6.22
C THR A 24 -4.33 -8.38 5.67
N LEU A 25 -5.37 -8.36 6.51
CA LEU A 25 -6.66 -7.77 6.14
C LEU A 25 -6.54 -6.29 5.81
N GLN A 26 -5.69 -5.56 6.52
CA GLN A 26 -5.43 -4.14 6.25
C GLN A 26 -4.81 -3.94 4.87
N GLU A 27 -3.83 -4.78 4.52
CA GLU A 27 -3.22 -4.75 3.19
C GLU A 27 -4.22 -5.08 2.09
N GLN A 28 -5.10 -6.05 2.32
CA GLN A 28 -6.16 -6.41 1.38
C GLN A 28 -7.13 -5.24 1.15
N GLU A 29 -7.51 -4.53 2.21
CA GLU A 29 -8.38 -3.36 2.11
C GLU A 29 -7.72 -2.24 1.29
N ILE A 30 -6.43 -2.01 1.49
CA ILE A 30 -5.69 -1.00 0.75
C ILE A 30 -5.57 -1.38 -0.72
N VAL A 31 -5.26 -2.63 -1.02
CA VAL A 31 -5.20 -3.12 -2.40
C VAL A 31 -6.56 -2.97 -3.09
N GLU A 32 -7.65 -3.28 -2.41
CA GLU A 32 -9.00 -3.11 -2.94
C GLU A 32 -9.31 -1.64 -3.22
N ARG A 33 -8.92 -0.74 -2.32
CA ARG A 33 -9.06 0.69 -2.51
C ARG A 33 -8.27 1.16 -3.74
N VAL A 34 -7.03 0.71 -3.90
CA VAL A 34 -6.20 1.04 -5.06
C VAL A 34 -6.86 0.54 -6.35
N ARG A 35 -7.37 -0.68 -6.33
CA ARG A 35 -8.08 -1.26 -7.47
C ARG A 35 -9.26 -0.37 -7.90
N LEU A 36 -10.06 0.07 -6.95
CA LEU A 36 -11.22 0.94 -7.21
C LEU A 36 -10.78 2.31 -7.75
N GLU A 37 -9.74 2.90 -7.16
CA GLU A 37 -9.21 4.19 -7.62
C GLU A 37 -8.67 4.13 -9.05
N LEU A 38 -8.05 3.01 -9.42
CA LEU A 38 -7.54 2.80 -10.77
C LEU A 38 -8.62 2.41 -11.78
N GLY A 39 -9.82 2.11 -11.30
CA GLY A 39 -10.91 1.63 -12.15
C GLY A 39 -10.67 0.24 -12.71
N ALA A 40 -9.87 -0.57 -12.02
CA ALA A 40 -9.54 -1.93 -12.44
C ALA A 40 -10.69 -2.89 -12.12
N ASP A 41 -11.01 -3.75 -13.07
CA ASP A 41 -11.95 -4.85 -12.85
C ASP A 41 -11.23 -6.09 -12.31
N ASP A 42 -11.97 -7.15 -12.05
CA ASP A 42 -11.41 -8.39 -11.51
C ASP A 42 -10.40 -9.04 -12.46
N ALA A 43 -10.61 -8.91 -13.78
CA ALA A 43 -9.71 -9.46 -14.78
C ALA A 43 -8.33 -8.79 -14.73
N LEU A 44 -8.29 -7.47 -14.57
CA LEU A 44 -7.03 -6.73 -14.46
C LEU A 44 -6.31 -7.06 -13.14
N LEU A 45 -7.05 -7.22 -12.06
CA LEU A 45 -6.48 -7.65 -10.79
C LEU A 45 -5.88 -9.04 -10.90
N GLU A 46 -6.55 -9.98 -11.55
CA GLU A 46 -6.04 -11.34 -11.78
C GLU A 46 -4.75 -11.32 -12.60
N GLN A 47 -4.67 -10.46 -13.62
CA GLN A 47 -3.45 -10.29 -14.40
C GLN A 47 -2.29 -9.81 -13.54
N ALA A 48 -2.54 -8.83 -12.66
CA ALA A 48 -1.52 -8.32 -11.75
C ALA A 48 -1.05 -9.40 -10.77
N VAL A 49 -1.98 -10.16 -10.21
CA VAL A 49 -1.67 -11.28 -9.30
C VAL A 49 -0.82 -12.33 -10.02
N ALA A 50 -1.16 -12.67 -11.26
CA ALA A 50 -0.42 -13.64 -12.05
C ALA A 50 1.03 -13.18 -12.31
N LEU A 51 1.22 -11.89 -12.60
CA LEU A 51 2.56 -11.32 -12.79
C LEU A 51 3.41 -11.46 -11.52
N VAL A 52 2.85 -11.15 -10.38
CA VAL A 52 3.54 -11.22 -9.09
C VAL A 52 3.87 -12.66 -8.72
N HIS A 53 2.92 -13.58 -8.90
CA HIS A 53 3.12 -15.00 -8.62
C HIS A 53 4.10 -15.67 -9.58
N GLY A 54 4.32 -15.10 -10.76
CA GLY A 54 5.29 -15.61 -11.71
C GLY A 54 6.74 -15.52 -11.24
N GLY A 55 7.02 -14.71 -10.22
CA GLY A 55 8.34 -14.62 -9.60
C GLY A 55 9.37 -13.78 -10.37
N ASN A 56 9.03 -13.29 -11.55
CA ASN A 56 9.95 -12.53 -12.41
C ASN A 56 9.56 -11.05 -12.54
N TYR A 57 8.50 -10.64 -11.86
CA TYR A 57 8.05 -9.25 -11.96
C TYR A 57 8.96 -8.33 -11.15
N GLN A 58 9.34 -7.22 -11.76
CA GLN A 58 10.09 -6.15 -11.09
C GLN A 58 9.24 -4.90 -11.03
N ILE A 59 9.26 -4.23 -9.88
CA ILE A 59 8.54 -2.98 -9.68
C ILE A 59 9.05 -1.94 -10.67
N THR A 60 8.15 -1.37 -11.46
CA THR A 60 8.48 -0.45 -12.55
C THR A 60 7.49 0.71 -12.57
N PRO A 61 7.96 1.97 -12.73
CA PRO A 61 7.05 3.09 -12.93
C PRO A 61 6.18 2.90 -14.17
N ALA A 62 4.90 3.24 -14.05
CA ALA A 62 3.93 3.10 -15.14
C ALA A 62 3.01 4.32 -15.21
N GLY A 63 2.62 4.70 -16.42
CA GLY A 63 1.76 5.83 -16.66
C GLY A 63 2.51 7.16 -16.66
N ARG A 64 1.77 8.24 -16.41
CA ARG A 64 2.32 9.60 -16.33
C ARG A 64 3.07 9.80 -15.01
N PHE A 65 3.83 10.88 -14.90
CA PHE A 65 4.53 11.19 -13.65
C PHE A 65 3.57 11.26 -12.45
N SER A 66 2.41 11.88 -12.61
CA SER A 66 1.40 11.96 -11.54
C SER A 66 0.87 10.57 -11.15
N ASP A 67 0.71 9.67 -12.11
CA ASP A 67 0.30 8.29 -11.86
C ASP A 67 1.38 7.51 -11.10
N GLN A 68 2.64 7.74 -11.46
CA GLN A 68 3.79 7.12 -10.81
C GLN A 68 3.93 7.58 -9.36
N VAL A 69 3.76 8.87 -9.09
CA VAL A 69 3.79 9.44 -7.72
C VAL A 69 2.66 8.84 -6.89
N ARG A 70 1.47 8.76 -7.45
CA ARG A 70 0.32 8.14 -6.77
C ARG A 70 0.57 6.67 -6.47
N ASN A 71 1.15 5.95 -7.41
CA ASN A 71 1.51 4.54 -7.19
C ASN A 71 2.52 4.40 -6.05
N LEU A 72 3.51 5.30 -5.97
CA LEU A 72 4.45 5.33 -4.85
C LEU A 72 3.75 5.57 -3.52
N GLU A 73 2.79 6.50 -3.49
CA GLU A 73 1.97 6.75 -2.28
C GLU A 73 1.20 5.51 -1.86
N ASP A 74 0.61 4.79 -2.81
CA ASP A 74 -0.12 3.55 -2.56
C ASP A 74 0.82 2.45 -2.04
N MET A 75 2.02 2.35 -2.59
CA MET A 75 3.04 1.40 -2.12
C MET A 75 3.46 1.71 -0.68
N LEU A 76 3.65 2.98 -0.35
CA LEU A 76 3.94 3.41 1.01
C LEU A 76 2.80 3.07 1.97
N LEU A 77 1.57 3.32 1.55
CA LEU A 77 0.39 3.04 2.36
C LEU A 77 0.30 1.55 2.70
N VAL A 78 0.49 0.69 1.72
CA VAL A 78 0.48 -0.77 1.92
C VAL A 78 1.62 -1.21 2.83
N SER A 79 2.84 -0.69 2.60
CA SER A 79 4.02 -1.09 3.38
C SER A 79 3.94 -0.68 4.84
N MET A 80 3.20 0.40 5.13
CA MET A 80 3.07 0.93 6.49
C MET A 80 1.78 0.50 7.18
N ALA A 81 0.93 -0.29 6.51
CA ALA A 81 -0.38 -0.68 7.03
C ALA A 81 -0.30 -1.44 8.37
N ASP A 82 0.76 -2.20 8.59
CA ASP A 82 1.01 -2.95 9.82
C ASP A 82 1.94 -2.22 10.79
N ASN A 83 2.23 -0.94 10.55
CA ASN A 83 3.16 -0.10 11.31
C ASN A 83 4.63 -0.56 11.26
N THR A 84 4.96 -1.53 10.42
CA THR A 84 6.33 -1.99 10.23
C THR A 84 6.72 -1.87 8.76
N LEU A 85 7.82 -1.17 8.51
CA LEU A 85 8.39 -1.08 7.17
C LEU A 85 9.58 -2.03 7.12
N ALA A 86 9.41 -3.18 6.47
CA ALA A 86 10.50 -4.13 6.30
C ALA A 86 11.63 -3.51 5.50
N THR A 87 12.88 -3.90 5.80
CA THR A 87 14.07 -3.34 5.15
C THR A 87 14.02 -3.52 3.62
N GLU A 88 13.58 -4.67 3.16
CA GLU A 88 13.47 -4.95 1.73
C GLU A 88 12.42 -4.09 1.04
N GLU A 89 11.26 -3.92 1.67
CA GLU A 89 10.20 -3.04 1.17
C GLU A 89 10.70 -1.60 1.07
N LYS A 90 11.42 -1.14 2.09
CA LYS A 90 12.00 0.20 2.11
C LYS A 90 12.97 0.40 0.94
N LYS A 91 13.82 -0.57 0.65
CA LYS A 91 14.76 -0.50 -0.47
C LYS A 91 14.03 -0.38 -1.80
N GLU A 92 12.99 -1.20 -2.02
CA GLU A 92 12.19 -1.18 -3.24
C GLU A 92 11.49 0.16 -3.42
N ILE A 93 10.90 0.70 -2.36
CA ILE A 93 10.21 1.98 -2.38
C ILE A 93 11.18 3.12 -2.65
N LEU A 94 12.34 3.12 -1.99
CA LEU A 94 13.38 4.14 -2.23
C LEU A 94 13.91 4.08 -3.66
N HIS A 95 14.12 2.88 -4.18
CA HIS A 95 14.55 2.70 -5.57
C HIS A 95 13.52 3.27 -6.54
N PHE A 96 12.24 3.00 -6.31
CA PHE A 96 11.15 3.55 -7.12
C PHE A 96 11.14 5.09 -7.06
N ALA A 97 11.27 5.65 -5.85
CA ALA A 97 11.32 7.10 -5.65
C ALA A 97 12.52 7.74 -6.37
N GLN A 98 13.66 7.08 -6.36
CA GLN A 98 14.86 7.53 -7.08
C GLN A 98 14.65 7.52 -8.59
N GLN A 99 13.96 6.52 -9.13
CA GLN A 99 13.60 6.47 -10.54
C GLN A 99 12.70 7.64 -10.94
N LEU A 100 11.87 8.12 -10.02
CA LEU A 100 11.02 9.30 -10.22
C LEU A 100 11.77 10.62 -10.03
N LYS A 101 13.03 10.57 -9.61
CA LYS A 101 13.89 11.74 -9.33
C LYS A 101 13.32 12.63 -8.22
N LEU A 102 12.68 12.02 -7.23
CA LEU A 102 12.17 12.73 -6.06
C LEU A 102 13.32 13.07 -5.10
N THR A 103 13.22 14.25 -4.48
CA THR A 103 14.17 14.66 -3.44
C THR A 103 13.86 13.97 -2.12
N GLN A 104 14.86 13.94 -1.22
CA GLN A 104 14.67 13.35 0.11
C GLN A 104 13.55 14.08 0.88
N ASP A 105 13.44 15.40 0.72
CA ASP A 105 12.37 16.19 1.36
C ASP A 105 10.99 15.77 0.86
N GLN A 106 10.85 15.53 -0.44
CA GLN A 106 9.59 15.06 -1.03
C GLN A 106 9.23 13.67 -0.50
N ILE A 107 10.19 12.78 -0.41
CA ILE A 107 10.00 11.43 0.15
C ILE A 107 9.58 11.53 1.62
N ASN A 108 10.24 12.37 2.40
CA ASN A 108 9.91 12.55 3.82
C ASN A 108 8.50 13.11 4.01
N ARG A 109 8.06 14.03 3.16
CA ARG A 109 6.69 14.55 3.18
C ARG A 109 5.67 13.47 2.87
N MET A 110 5.95 12.63 1.88
CA MET A 110 5.07 11.52 1.52
C MET A 110 4.94 10.52 2.67
N LEU A 111 6.05 10.21 3.33
CA LEU A 111 6.05 9.35 4.52
C LEU A 111 5.19 9.93 5.64
N ALA A 112 5.35 11.23 5.92
CA ALA A 112 4.57 11.91 6.96
C ALA A 112 3.07 11.92 6.62
N GLN A 113 2.71 12.18 5.38
CA GLN A 113 1.32 12.16 4.92
C GLN A 113 0.73 10.76 5.03
N THR A 114 1.49 9.73 4.66
CA THR A 114 1.05 8.34 4.76
C THR A 114 0.80 7.94 6.21
N LYS A 115 1.68 8.31 7.12
CA LYS A 115 1.50 8.07 8.55
C LYS A 115 0.23 8.75 9.07
N ALA A 116 -0.03 9.99 8.64
CA ALA A 116 -1.22 10.73 9.04
C ALA A 116 -2.50 10.05 8.53
N LEU A 117 -2.50 9.57 7.29
CA LEU A 117 -3.63 8.84 6.72
C LEU A 117 -3.92 7.55 7.49
N LEU A 118 -2.89 6.80 7.84
CA LEU A 118 -3.04 5.55 8.59
C LEU A 118 -3.59 5.79 10.00
N LYS A 119 -3.19 6.88 10.65
CA LYS A 119 -3.72 7.26 11.96
C LYS A 119 -5.19 7.64 11.89
N GLY A 120 -5.62 8.29 10.80
CA GLY A 120 -7.00 8.73 10.62
C GLY A 120 -7.96 7.64 10.17
N VAL A 121 -7.48 6.63 9.45
CA VAL A 121 -8.33 5.63 8.77
C VAL A 121 -8.10 4.21 9.26
N GLY A 122 -6.97 3.93 9.89
CA GLY A 122 -6.45 2.58 9.96
C GLY A 122 -6.53 1.86 11.29
N ARG A 123 -7.05 2.48 12.35
CA ARG A 123 -7.15 1.76 13.62
C ARG A 123 -8.47 1.00 13.68
N ARG A 124 -8.37 -0.30 13.59
CA ARG A 124 -9.49 -1.21 13.81
C ARG A 124 -9.11 -2.18 14.91
N CYS A 125 -10.11 -2.54 15.70
CA CYS A 125 -9.94 -3.57 16.71
C CYS A 125 -9.62 -4.91 16.04
N ASN A 126 -8.54 -5.56 16.46
CA ASN A 126 -8.13 -6.86 15.94
C ASN A 126 -9.10 -7.98 16.34
N ALA A 127 -9.90 -7.76 17.39
CA ALA A 127 -10.84 -8.76 17.88
C ALA A 127 -12.22 -8.68 17.22
N CYS A 128 -12.76 -7.47 17.03
CA CYS A 128 -14.12 -7.30 16.49
C CYS A 128 -14.20 -6.50 15.19
N GLY A 129 -13.11 -5.90 14.74
CA GLY A 129 -13.07 -5.14 13.48
C GLY A 129 -13.68 -3.75 13.54
N THR A 130 -14.06 -3.27 14.71
CA THR A 130 -14.65 -1.93 14.89
C THR A 130 -13.61 -0.84 14.62
N SER A 131 -14.02 0.23 13.93
CA SER A 131 -13.18 1.42 13.75
C SER A 131 -12.87 2.07 15.07
N LEU A 132 -11.60 2.37 15.30
CA LEU A 132 -11.11 2.97 16.53
C LEU A 132 -10.60 4.38 16.30
N ASP A 133 -10.78 5.24 17.32
CA ASP A 133 -10.19 6.56 17.36
C ASP A 133 -8.67 6.43 17.58
N PRO A 134 -7.83 7.29 16.94
CA PRO A 134 -6.38 7.23 17.18
C PRO A 134 -5.94 7.38 18.64
N SER A 135 -6.80 7.97 19.47
CA SER A 135 -6.54 8.17 20.92
C SER A 135 -7.02 7.02 21.80
N ASP A 136 -7.73 6.04 21.22
CA ASP A 136 -8.30 4.95 22.01
C ASP A 136 -7.22 3.94 22.43
N ASN A 137 -7.20 3.59 23.71
CA ASN A 137 -6.35 2.53 24.27
C ASN A 137 -7.08 1.18 24.33
N PHE A 138 -8.39 1.21 24.26
CA PHE A 138 -9.26 0.03 24.30
C PHE A 138 -10.33 0.13 23.24
N CYS A 139 -10.77 -1.02 22.74
CA CYS A 139 -11.96 -1.06 21.90
C CYS A 139 -13.18 -0.76 22.75
N THR A 140 -13.96 0.26 22.37
CA THR A 140 -15.17 0.64 23.09
C THR A 140 -16.32 -0.34 22.89
N GLU A 141 -16.23 -1.22 21.88
CA GLU A 141 -17.28 -2.19 21.57
C GLU A 141 -17.06 -3.54 22.24
N CYS A 142 -15.82 -4.06 22.22
CA CYS A 142 -15.55 -5.38 22.76
C CYS A 142 -14.61 -5.37 23.99
N GLY A 143 -14.04 -4.22 24.34
CA GLY A 143 -13.13 -4.09 25.48
C GLY A 143 -11.73 -4.62 25.28
N ALA A 144 -11.38 -5.04 24.06
CA ALA A 144 -10.03 -5.54 23.78
C ALA A 144 -9.00 -4.43 23.90
N LYS A 145 -7.84 -4.75 24.47
CA LYS A 145 -6.73 -3.81 24.58
C LYS A 145 -6.09 -3.59 23.22
N ILE A 146 -5.86 -2.31 22.90
CA ILE A 146 -5.22 -1.91 21.64
C ILE A 146 -3.72 -1.76 21.90
N GLN A 147 -2.95 -2.45 21.06
CA GLN A 147 -1.49 -2.32 21.09
C GLN A 147 -1.00 -1.23 20.15
#